data_c1b6189f42ca221c7788b524e7a9faea
#
_entry.id   c1b6189f42ca221c7788b524e7a9faea
#
_cell.length_a   1.000
_cell.length_b   1.000
_cell.length_c   1.000
_cell.angle_alpha   90.00
_cell.angle_beta   90.00
_cell.angle_gamma   90.00
#
_symmetry.space_group_name_H-M   'P 1'
#
loop_
_entity.id
_entity.type
_entity.pdbx_description
1 polymer ?
#
loop_
_entity_poly.entity_id
_entity_poly.type
_entity_poly.pdbx_seq_one_letter_code
_entity_poly.pdbx_strand_id
1 'polypeptide(L)'
;LRRWTLDVVRQVVETSPFTPGVSIVAPAYNEGVNIVENVNSLLQQKYPKFEVIIVNDGSKDDTLEKLIDNFSLIEVPYDYVYHINCKPFKRLFRSTDYHFKNLTVVDKTNGGTKADAVNGGLNVAQYPYFINTDSDCILSKDAIYQCVFPILLNHDIIAVSGTMSMSNGFELKNNEIVEFKTSSNPLAVFQDLEY
;
A
#
# COMPACT_ATOMS: atom_id res chain seq x y z
N LEU A 1 -24.57 -8.29 -13.54
CA LEU A 1 -24.96 -7.54 -12.32
C LEU A 1 -23.76 -6.92 -11.61
N ARG A 2 -22.65 -7.66 -11.33
CA ARG A 2 -21.47 -7.14 -10.62
C ARG A 2 -20.79 -5.94 -11.31
N ARG A 3 -20.68 -5.95 -12.65
CA ARG A 3 -19.97 -4.91 -13.39
C ARG A 3 -20.69 -3.55 -13.36
N TRP A 4 -22.01 -3.56 -13.52
CA TRP A 4 -22.83 -2.34 -13.44
C TRP A 4 -22.80 -1.70 -12.06
N THR A 5 -22.81 -2.50 -11.01
CA THR A 5 -22.78 -2.02 -9.63
C THR A 5 -21.45 -1.34 -9.30
N LEU A 6 -20.32 -1.88 -9.77
CA LEU A 6 -18.99 -1.29 -9.58
C LEU A 6 -18.83 0.05 -10.30
N ASP A 7 -19.32 0.18 -11.52
CA ASP A 7 -19.22 1.42 -12.29
C ASP A 7 -20.04 2.55 -11.66
N VAL A 8 -21.24 2.25 -11.17
CA VAL A 8 -22.08 3.23 -10.47
C VAL A 8 -21.42 3.67 -9.17
N VAL A 9 -20.88 2.74 -8.39
CA VAL A 9 -20.17 3.09 -7.15
C VAL A 9 -18.92 3.90 -7.43
N ARG A 10 -18.15 3.53 -8.46
CA ARG A 10 -16.97 4.31 -8.88
C ARG A 10 -17.37 5.75 -9.18
N GLN A 11 -18.41 5.96 -9.96
CA GLN A 11 -18.90 7.30 -10.28
C GLN A 11 -19.32 8.08 -9.02
N VAL A 12 -20.03 7.44 -8.09
CA VAL A 12 -20.43 8.06 -6.82
C VAL A 12 -19.22 8.42 -5.97
N VAL A 13 -18.25 7.51 -5.85
CA VAL A 13 -17.01 7.72 -5.08
C VAL A 13 -16.17 8.84 -5.69
N GLU A 14 -16.06 8.93 -7.02
CA GLU A 14 -15.28 9.97 -7.69
C GLU A 14 -15.89 11.37 -7.56
N THR A 15 -17.20 11.47 -7.43
CA THR A 15 -17.92 12.76 -7.41
C THR A 15 -18.36 13.21 -6.03
N SER A 16 -18.39 12.30 -5.05
CA SER A 16 -18.88 12.60 -3.70
C SER A 16 -17.84 13.32 -2.84
N PRO A 17 -18.17 14.44 -2.21
CA PRO A 17 -17.30 15.07 -1.21
C PRO A 17 -17.13 14.22 0.06
N PHE A 18 -18.01 13.25 0.28
CA PHE A 18 -17.99 12.34 1.43
C PHE A 18 -17.20 11.06 1.18
N THR A 19 -16.51 10.96 0.03
CA THR A 19 -15.66 9.81 -0.25
C THR A 19 -14.62 9.61 0.85
N PRO A 20 -14.61 8.43 1.48
CA PRO A 20 -13.67 8.15 2.56
C PRO A 20 -12.24 8.13 2.02
N GLY A 21 -11.33 8.76 2.75
CA GLY A 21 -9.90 8.64 2.46
C GLY A 21 -9.35 7.30 2.99
N VAL A 22 -8.32 6.80 2.33
CA VAL A 22 -7.68 5.51 2.64
C VAL A 22 -6.17 5.67 2.72
N SER A 23 -5.57 5.20 3.81
CA SER A 23 -4.12 5.15 4.00
C SER A 23 -3.61 3.74 3.69
N ILE A 24 -2.74 3.60 2.69
CA ILE A 24 -2.03 2.34 2.43
C ILE A 24 -0.78 2.33 3.30
N VAL A 25 -0.67 1.36 4.19
CA VAL A 25 0.51 1.19 5.08
C VAL A 25 1.27 -0.05 4.64
N ALA A 26 2.52 0.13 4.25
CA ALA A 26 3.39 -0.94 3.77
C ALA A 26 4.73 -0.93 4.55
N PRO A 27 4.92 -1.87 5.49
CA PRO A 27 6.20 -2.07 6.17
C PRO A 27 7.26 -2.60 5.20
N ALA A 28 8.48 -2.07 5.28
CA ALA A 28 9.64 -2.50 4.50
C ALA A 28 10.84 -2.77 5.41
N TYR A 29 11.48 -3.92 5.21
CA TYR A 29 12.72 -4.28 5.89
C TYR A 29 13.64 -5.05 4.95
N ASN A 30 14.74 -4.42 4.51
CA ASN A 30 15.71 -4.96 3.54
C ASN A 30 15.05 -5.35 2.18
N GLU A 31 14.26 -4.45 1.62
CA GLU A 31 13.53 -4.60 0.36
C GLU A 31 14.19 -3.85 -0.81
N GLY A 32 15.45 -3.49 -0.70
CA GLY A 32 16.16 -2.65 -1.68
C GLY A 32 16.10 -3.16 -3.12
N VAL A 33 15.86 -4.43 -3.35
CA VAL A 33 15.77 -5.00 -4.71
C VAL A 33 14.52 -4.50 -5.46
N ASN A 34 13.35 -4.52 -4.81
CA ASN A 34 12.05 -4.31 -5.47
C ASN A 34 11.29 -3.09 -4.96
N ILE A 35 11.78 -2.41 -3.92
CA ILE A 35 11.05 -1.35 -3.22
C ILE A 35 10.54 -0.24 -4.15
N VAL A 36 11.32 0.16 -5.14
CA VAL A 36 10.95 1.25 -6.06
C VAL A 36 9.77 0.84 -6.96
N GLU A 37 9.80 -0.39 -7.49
CA GLU A 37 8.72 -0.91 -8.34
C GLU A 37 7.44 -1.09 -7.53
N ASN A 38 7.56 -1.65 -6.34
CA ASN A 38 6.43 -1.88 -5.46
C ASN A 38 5.76 -0.58 -5.01
N VAL A 39 6.53 0.43 -4.57
CA VAL A 39 5.99 1.75 -4.21
C VAL A 39 5.31 2.43 -5.40
N ASN A 40 5.88 2.33 -6.60
CA ASN A 40 5.23 2.82 -7.82
C ASN A 40 3.87 2.14 -8.04
N SER A 41 3.76 0.84 -7.79
CA SER A 41 2.48 0.12 -7.89
C SER A 41 1.45 0.63 -6.90
N LEU A 42 1.86 0.88 -5.65
CA LEU A 42 0.98 1.43 -4.61
C LEU A 42 0.49 2.84 -4.97
N LEU A 43 1.33 3.66 -5.59
CA LEU A 43 0.99 5.03 -6.00
C LEU A 43 0.08 5.11 -7.23
N GLN A 44 -0.08 4.01 -8.00
CA GLN A 44 -0.90 3.95 -9.20
C GLN A 44 -2.40 3.69 -8.95
N GLN A 45 -2.85 3.75 -7.70
CA GLN A 45 -4.26 3.54 -7.38
C GLN A 45 -5.16 4.58 -8.06
N LYS A 46 -6.28 4.12 -8.63
CA LYS A 46 -7.27 4.98 -9.30
C LYS A 46 -8.27 5.61 -8.31
N TYR A 47 -8.03 5.53 -7.03
CA TYR A 47 -8.90 6.06 -5.99
C TYR A 47 -8.64 7.55 -5.75
N PRO A 48 -9.68 8.41 -5.59
CA PRO A 48 -9.49 9.87 -5.58
C PRO A 48 -8.83 10.40 -4.32
N LYS A 49 -8.94 9.70 -3.18
CA LYS A 49 -8.50 10.20 -1.88
C LYS A 49 -7.74 9.13 -1.10
N PHE A 50 -6.45 9.03 -1.37
CA PHE A 50 -5.58 8.06 -0.71
C PHE A 50 -4.19 8.64 -0.44
N GLU A 51 -3.47 7.97 0.44
CA GLU A 51 -2.04 8.16 0.67
C GLU A 51 -1.33 6.81 0.78
N VAL A 52 -0.03 6.83 0.58
CA VAL A 52 0.86 5.67 0.74
C VAL A 52 1.88 5.99 1.82
N ILE A 53 1.99 5.13 2.80
CA ILE A 53 2.91 5.25 3.91
C ILE A 53 3.83 4.04 3.91
N ILE A 54 5.08 4.25 3.53
CA ILE A 54 6.12 3.23 3.61
C ILE A 54 6.82 3.36 4.95
N VAL A 55 6.89 2.27 5.68
CA VAL A 55 7.57 2.24 6.98
C VAL A 55 8.87 1.45 6.85
N ASN A 56 9.98 2.17 6.72
CA ASN A 56 11.32 1.57 6.79
C ASN A 56 11.62 1.17 8.23
N ASP A 57 11.47 -0.12 8.54
CA ASP A 57 11.66 -0.67 9.89
C ASP A 57 13.13 -0.96 10.20
N GLY A 58 13.99 0.03 10.00
CA GLY A 58 15.41 -0.05 10.29
C GLY A 58 16.16 -0.98 9.35
N SER A 59 15.91 -0.90 8.04
CA SER A 59 16.68 -1.61 7.01
C SER A 59 18.18 -1.36 7.13
N LYS A 60 18.96 -2.34 6.73
CA LYS A 60 20.43 -2.32 6.76
C LYS A 60 21.03 -2.31 5.34
N ASP A 61 20.21 -2.51 4.34
CA ASP A 61 20.54 -2.42 2.92
C ASP A 61 20.22 -1.01 2.37
N ASP A 62 20.24 -0.86 1.06
CA ASP A 62 20.00 0.40 0.35
C ASP A 62 18.49 0.75 0.16
N THR A 63 17.59 0.11 0.93
CA THR A 63 16.14 0.35 0.84
C THR A 63 15.78 1.84 1.00
N LEU A 64 16.28 2.48 2.05
CA LEU A 64 15.95 3.87 2.36
C LEU A 64 16.56 4.85 1.35
N GLU A 65 17.81 4.64 0.96
CA GLU A 65 18.51 5.44 -0.03
C GLU A 65 17.79 5.41 -1.38
N LYS A 66 17.35 4.23 -1.82
CA LYS A 66 16.55 4.06 -3.04
C LYS A 66 15.20 4.79 -2.98
N LEU A 67 14.53 4.77 -1.84
CA LEU A 67 13.31 5.54 -1.64
C LEU A 67 13.56 7.04 -1.76
N ILE A 68 14.61 7.56 -1.12
CA ILE A 68 14.96 8.98 -1.14
C ILE A 68 15.26 9.43 -2.57
N ASP A 69 16.12 8.69 -3.27
CA ASP A 69 16.61 9.08 -4.59
C ASP A 69 15.52 9.00 -5.67
N ASN A 70 14.73 7.91 -5.68
CA ASN A 70 13.76 7.68 -6.75
C ASN A 70 12.47 8.50 -6.60
N PHE A 71 12.11 8.89 -5.37
CA PHE A 71 10.86 9.63 -5.10
C PHE A 71 11.11 11.08 -4.69
N SER A 72 12.32 11.61 -4.87
CA SER A 72 12.68 13.00 -4.55
C SER A 72 12.29 13.38 -3.12
N LEU A 73 12.62 12.51 -2.16
CA LEU A 73 12.22 12.68 -0.78
C LEU A 73 13.13 13.66 -0.04
N ILE A 74 12.53 14.52 0.76
CA ILE A 74 13.23 15.37 1.72
C ILE A 74 12.76 15.03 3.13
N GLU A 75 13.67 15.14 4.09
CA GLU A 75 13.33 15.03 5.50
C GLU A 75 12.46 16.23 5.90
N VAL A 76 11.37 15.94 6.61
CA VAL A 76 10.46 16.96 7.13
C VAL A 76 10.37 16.85 8.67
N PRO A 77 10.23 17.99 9.37
CA PRO A 77 9.95 17.98 10.80
C PRO A 77 8.67 17.21 11.08
N TYR A 78 8.65 16.47 12.16
CA TYR A 78 7.46 15.79 12.62
C TYR A 78 7.27 16.01 14.12
N ASP A 79 6.00 16.15 14.50
CA ASP A 79 5.58 16.21 15.91
C ASP A 79 4.32 15.34 16.03
N TYR A 80 4.54 14.03 16.19
CA TYR A 80 3.46 13.07 16.30
C TYR A 80 3.31 12.58 17.73
N VAL A 81 2.08 12.69 18.23
CA VAL A 81 1.68 11.95 19.43
C VAL A 81 1.43 10.50 19.03
N TYR A 82 2.21 9.59 19.58
CA TYR A 82 2.00 8.16 19.34
C TYR A 82 0.71 7.69 20.02
N HIS A 83 -0.31 7.46 19.23
CA HIS A 83 -1.58 6.89 19.68
C HIS A 83 -1.51 5.37 19.84
N ILE A 84 -0.67 4.73 19.03
CA ILE A 84 -0.44 3.29 19.00
C ILE A 84 1.04 3.04 19.32
N ASN A 85 1.29 2.09 20.24
CA ASN A 85 2.65 1.80 20.69
C ASN A 85 3.49 1.22 19.54
N CYS A 86 4.66 1.83 19.29
CA CYS A 86 5.67 1.35 18.36
C CYS A 86 7.06 1.85 18.75
N LYS A 87 8.11 1.31 18.15
CA LYS A 87 9.48 1.84 18.34
C LYS A 87 9.61 3.24 17.74
N PRO A 88 10.49 4.10 18.29
CA PRO A 88 10.60 5.50 17.91
C PRO A 88 10.93 5.71 16.44
N PHE A 89 10.36 6.76 15.86
CA PHE A 89 10.77 7.31 14.57
C PHE A 89 12.16 7.93 14.69
N LYS A 90 12.95 7.82 13.63
CA LYS A 90 14.21 8.51 13.45
C LYS A 90 14.01 9.74 12.56
N ARG A 91 13.33 9.54 11.45
CA ARG A 91 13.11 10.56 10.42
C ARG A 91 11.76 10.33 9.73
N LEU A 92 11.20 11.40 9.19
CA LEU A 92 10.03 11.39 8.32
C LEU A 92 10.38 12.07 7.01
N PHE A 93 9.93 11.51 5.90
CA PHE A 93 10.21 12.05 4.57
C PHE A 93 8.91 12.26 3.80
N ARG A 94 8.90 13.31 2.98
CA ARG A 94 7.86 13.57 1.97
C ARG A 94 8.50 13.93 0.65
N SER A 95 7.79 13.65 -0.44
CA SER A 95 8.27 13.99 -1.77
C SER A 95 8.14 15.49 -2.07
N THR A 96 9.13 16.05 -2.73
CA THR A 96 9.08 17.38 -3.34
C THR A 96 8.46 17.34 -4.75
N ASP A 97 8.38 16.16 -5.37
CA ASP A 97 7.73 15.98 -6.65
C ASP A 97 6.21 15.80 -6.45
N TYR A 98 5.43 16.67 -7.14
CA TYR A 98 3.97 16.61 -7.08
C TYR A 98 3.37 15.25 -7.51
N HIS A 99 4.06 14.51 -8.39
CA HIS A 99 3.61 13.18 -8.82
C HIS A 99 3.59 12.18 -7.66
N PHE A 100 4.43 12.39 -6.66
CA PHE A 100 4.53 11.53 -5.48
C PHE A 100 4.00 12.19 -4.19
N LYS A 101 3.18 13.23 -4.32
CA LYS A 101 2.63 14.00 -3.19
C LYS A 101 1.88 13.15 -2.15
N ASN A 102 1.38 11.99 -2.57
CA ASN A 102 0.65 11.06 -1.70
C ASN A 102 1.59 10.12 -0.94
N LEU A 103 2.92 10.20 -1.15
CA LEU A 103 3.90 9.34 -0.50
C LEU A 103 4.45 9.98 0.77
N THR A 104 4.43 9.21 1.84
CA THR A 104 5.15 9.49 3.09
C THR A 104 6.03 8.28 3.42
N VAL A 105 7.29 8.54 3.81
CA VAL A 105 8.20 7.49 4.28
C VAL A 105 8.59 7.76 5.71
N VAL A 106 8.39 6.76 6.56
CA VAL A 106 8.78 6.77 7.98
C VAL A 106 10.03 5.91 8.14
N ASP A 107 11.12 6.48 8.56
CA ASP A 107 12.31 5.73 8.99
C ASP A 107 12.27 5.59 10.51
N LYS A 108 12.23 4.36 11.00
CA LYS A 108 12.12 4.08 12.43
C LYS A 108 13.15 3.06 12.92
N THR A 109 13.29 2.98 14.21
CA THR A 109 14.05 1.91 14.86
C THR A 109 13.31 0.59 14.64
N ASN A 110 14.05 -0.46 14.25
CA ASN A 110 13.46 -1.79 14.03
C ASN A 110 12.75 -2.29 15.29
N GLY A 111 11.50 -2.67 15.12
CA GLY A 111 10.66 -3.17 16.20
C GLY A 111 10.70 -4.69 16.37
N GLY A 112 11.33 -5.40 15.43
CA GLY A 112 11.42 -6.85 15.41
C GLY A 112 10.14 -7.57 15.00
N THR A 113 9.06 -6.84 14.71
CA THR A 113 7.79 -7.40 14.24
C THR A 113 7.12 -6.51 13.20
N LYS A 114 6.44 -7.13 12.23
CA LYS A 114 5.62 -6.41 11.24
C LYS A 114 4.56 -5.52 11.91
N ALA A 115 3.96 -5.99 13.00
CA ALA A 115 2.93 -5.25 13.72
C ALA A 115 3.46 -3.91 14.27
N ASP A 116 4.68 -3.88 14.81
CA ASP A 116 5.30 -2.63 15.29
C ASP A 116 5.54 -1.64 14.15
N ALA A 117 5.95 -2.13 12.98
CA ALA A 117 6.12 -1.29 11.80
C ALA A 117 4.76 -0.74 11.29
N VAL A 118 3.72 -1.59 11.21
CA VAL A 118 2.36 -1.16 10.85
C VAL A 118 1.84 -0.10 11.83
N ASN A 119 2.02 -0.30 13.14
CA ASN A 119 1.66 0.68 14.16
C ASN A 119 2.36 2.03 13.94
N GLY A 120 3.63 2.00 13.53
CA GLY A 120 4.37 3.20 13.12
C GLY A 120 3.68 3.93 11.96
N GLY A 121 3.27 3.21 10.93
CA GLY A 121 2.54 3.79 9.80
C GLY A 121 1.17 4.35 10.19
N LEU A 122 0.43 3.64 11.06
CA LEU A 122 -0.88 4.10 11.54
C LEU A 122 -0.80 5.38 12.37
N ASN A 123 0.29 5.62 13.08
CA ASN A 123 0.48 6.88 13.83
C ASN A 123 0.61 8.10 12.92
N VAL A 124 0.98 7.94 11.65
CA VAL A 124 1.10 9.05 10.68
C VAL A 124 -0.04 9.07 9.67
N ALA A 125 -0.90 8.06 9.67
CA ALA A 125 -2.04 7.95 8.77
C ALA A 125 -3.04 9.09 8.99
N GLN A 126 -3.48 9.72 7.89
CA GLN A 126 -4.39 10.87 7.93
C GLN A 126 -5.85 10.47 7.71
N TYR A 127 -6.10 9.26 7.23
CA TYR A 127 -7.44 8.82 6.86
C TYR A 127 -8.01 7.78 7.83
N PRO A 128 -9.36 7.71 7.94
CA PRO A 128 -10.02 6.82 8.90
C PRO A 128 -9.97 5.34 8.51
N TYR A 129 -9.71 5.04 7.25
CA TYR A 129 -9.55 3.68 6.75
C TYR A 129 -8.12 3.43 6.35
N PHE A 130 -7.64 2.23 6.60
CA PHE A 130 -6.31 1.83 6.14
C PHE A 130 -6.32 0.46 5.47
N ILE A 131 -5.38 0.29 4.56
CA ILE A 131 -5.02 -1.00 3.95
C ILE A 131 -3.63 -1.34 4.44
N ASN A 132 -3.47 -2.51 5.07
CA ASN A 132 -2.16 -3.07 5.37
C ASN A 132 -1.76 -4.03 4.26
N THR A 133 -0.62 -3.80 3.65
CA THR A 133 -0.05 -4.66 2.60
C THR A 133 1.44 -4.85 2.85
N ASP A 134 2.03 -5.89 2.26
CA ASP A 134 3.48 -6.06 2.26
C ASP A 134 4.13 -5.15 1.21
N SER A 135 5.35 -4.69 1.49
CA SER A 135 6.09 -3.83 0.57
C SER A 135 6.59 -4.56 -0.68
N ASP A 136 6.49 -5.89 -0.72
CA ASP A 136 6.79 -6.74 -1.85
C ASP A 136 5.56 -7.15 -2.68
N CYS A 137 4.36 -6.67 -2.28
CA CYS A 137 3.11 -6.93 -2.97
C CYS A 137 2.81 -5.86 -4.03
N ILE A 138 2.34 -6.31 -5.21
CA ILE A 138 1.80 -5.46 -6.26
C ILE A 138 0.28 -5.39 -6.11
N LEU A 139 -0.26 -4.21 -5.87
CA LEU A 139 -1.69 -3.98 -5.81
C LEU A 139 -2.27 -3.69 -7.20
N SER A 140 -3.44 -4.26 -7.50
CA SER A 140 -4.21 -3.83 -8.67
C SER A 140 -4.61 -2.35 -8.55
N LYS A 141 -4.69 -1.62 -9.68
CA LYS A 141 -5.02 -0.19 -9.69
C LYS A 141 -6.40 0.13 -9.08
N ASP A 142 -7.27 -0.85 -8.98
CA ASP A 142 -8.63 -0.76 -8.45
C ASP A 142 -8.75 -1.37 -7.04
N ALA A 143 -7.65 -1.75 -6.40
CA ALA A 143 -7.67 -2.47 -5.12
C ALA A 143 -8.42 -1.70 -4.03
N ILE A 144 -8.20 -0.39 -3.92
CA ILE A 144 -8.91 0.44 -2.93
C ILE A 144 -10.42 0.41 -3.18
N TYR A 145 -10.86 0.55 -4.44
CA TYR A 145 -12.30 0.49 -4.77
C TYR A 145 -12.91 -0.84 -4.35
N GLN A 146 -12.21 -1.95 -4.62
CA GLN A 146 -12.70 -3.29 -4.29
C GLN A 146 -12.81 -3.50 -2.77
N CYS A 147 -11.87 -2.96 -2.00
CA CYS A 147 -11.89 -3.05 -0.54
C CYS A 147 -12.94 -2.11 0.10
N VAL A 148 -13.09 -0.89 -0.42
CA VAL A 148 -14.02 0.11 0.13
C VAL A 148 -15.47 -0.21 -0.23
N PHE A 149 -15.73 -0.79 -1.40
CA PHE A 149 -17.07 -1.06 -1.87
C PHE A 149 -17.97 -1.85 -0.91
N PRO A 150 -17.55 -2.99 -0.35
CA PRO A 150 -18.36 -3.72 0.62
C PRO A 150 -18.69 -2.89 1.87
N ILE A 151 -17.74 -2.08 2.34
CA ILE A 151 -17.91 -1.23 3.53
C ILE A 151 -18.96 -0.15 3.29
N LEU A 152 -18.98 0.44 2.09
CA LEU A 152 -19.97 1.46 1.72
C LEU A 152 -21.38 0.88 1.60
N LEU A 153 -21.51 -0.40 1.25
CA LEU A 153 -22.81 -1.08 1.12
C LEU A 153 -23.35 -1.59 2.45
N ASN A 154 -22.49 -1.92 3.38
CA ASN A 154 -22.88 -2.47 4.68
C ASN A 154 -21.97 -1.91 5.78
N HIS A 155 -22.54 -1.08 6.63
CA HIS A 155 -21.83 -0.44 7.74
C HIS A 155 -21.42 -1.41 8.88
N ASP A 156 -21.91 -2.63 8.88
CA ASP A 156 -21.50 -3.66 9.84
C ASP A 156 -20.17 -4.30 9.46
N ILE A 157 -19.67 -4.07 8.24
CA ILE A 157 -18.39 -4.57 7.78
C ILE A 157 -17.27 -3.66 8.31
N ILE A 158 -16.43 -4.21 9.16
CA ILE A 158 -15.31 -3.50 9.78
C ILE A 158 -13.96 -3.84 9.14
N ALA A 159 -13.87 -4.95 8.40
CA ALA A 159 -12.66 -5.38 7.71
C ALA A 159 -12.98 -6.14 6.42
N VAL A 160 -12.11 -5.99 5.42
CA VAL A 160 -12.19 -6.68 4.13
C VAL A 160 -10.79 -7.17 3.79
N SER A 161 -10.68 -8.40 3.32
CA SER A 161 -9.42 -8.96 2.80
C SER A 161 -9.45 -8.99 1.27
N GLY A 162 -8.33 -8.64 0.65
CA GLY A 162 -8.09 -8.85 -0.78
C GLY A 162 -7.72 -10.31 -1.06
N THR A 163 -7.93 -10.74 -2.31
CA THR A 163 -7.41 -12.01 -2.80
C THR A 163 -5.97 -11.81 -3.27
N MET A 164 -5.06 -12.66 -2.81
CA MET A 164 -3.68 -12.70 -3.28
C MET A 164 -3.53 -13.77 -4.37
N SER A 165 -2.68 -13.51 -5.34
CA SER A 165 -2.32 -14.45 -6.39
C SER A 165 -0.82 -14.38 -6.65
N MET A 166 -0.21 -15.51 -6.96
CA MET A 166 1.24 -15.58 -7.20
C MET A 166 1.61 -14.93 -8.53
N SER A 167 2.61 -14.07 -8.54
CA SER A 167 3.07 -13.35 -9.75
C SER A 167 3.62 -14.27 -10.86
N ASN A 168 4.00 -15.48 -10.54
CA ASN A 168 4.54 -16.46 -11.51
C ASN A 168 3.51 -16.93 -12.56
N GLY A 169 2.22 -16.65 -12.35
CA GLY A 169 1.12 -16.97 -13.29
C GLY A 169 0.63 -15.79 -14.12
N PHE A 170 1.24 -14.60 -13.98
CA PHE A 170 0.76 -13.38 -14.64
C PHE A 170 1.84 -12.78 -15.52
N GLU A 171 1.42 -12.25 -16.68
CA GLU A 171 2.23 -11.33 -17.43
C GLU A 171 1.83 -9.88 -17.03
N LEU A 172 2.75 -9.20 -16.34
CA LEU A 172 2.55 -7.81 -15.95
C LEU A 172 3.04 -6.89 -17.08
N LYS A 173 2.16 -6.02 -17.57
CA LYS A 173 2.51 -4.94 -18.49
C LYS A 173 2.02 -3.62 -17.90
N ASN A 174 2.97 -2.72 -17.60
CA ASN A 174 2.67 -1.45 -16.92
C ASN A 174 1.91 -1.62 -15.58
N ASN A 175 2.28 -2.63 -14.78
CA ASN A 175 1.61 -3.01 -13.53
C ASN A 175 0.12 -3.38 -13.70
N GLU A 176 -0.30 -3.76 -14.90
CA GLU A 176 -1.60 -4.38 -15.16
C GLU A 176 -1.42 -5.85 -15.50
N ILE A 177 -2.24 -6.69 -14.92
CA ILE A 177 -2.29 -8.11 -15.28
C ILE A 177 -2.91 -8.19 -16.67
N VAL A 178 -2.10 -8.54 -17.68
CA VAL A 178 -2.55 -8.61 -19.09
C VAL A 178 -2.98 -10.01 -19.44
N GLU A 179 -2.39 -11.03 -18.85
CA GLU A 179 -2.69 -12.42 -19.18
C GLU A 179 -2.47 -13.32 -17.96
N PHE A 180 -3.41 -14.27 -17.76
CA PHE A 180 -3.26 -15.35 -16.80
C PHE A 180 -2.58 -16.52 -17.50
N LYS A 181 -1.33 -16.83 -17.15
CA LYS A 181 -0.65 -18.02 -17.61
C LYS A 181 -0.58 -19.01 -16.46
N THR A 182 -1.11 -20.20 -16.66
CA THR A 182 -0.89 -21.29 -15.70
C THR A 182 0.61 -21.58 -15.64
N SER A 183 1.21 -21.40 -14.47
CA SER A 183 2.62 -21.70 -14.28
C SER A 183 2.90 -23.15 -14.62
N SER A 184 3.96 -23.42 -15.40
CA SER A 184 4.46 -24.78 -15.65
C SER A 184 5.26 -25.33 -14.46
N ASN A 185 5.50 -24.52 -13.43
CA ASN A 185 6.22 -24.93 -12.22
C ASN A 185 5.23 -25.55 -11.21
N PRO A 186 5.36 -26.86 -10.87
CA PRO A 186 4.45 -27.52 -9.94
C PRO A 186 4.38 -26.85 -8.55
N LEU A 187 5.49 -26.27 -8.06
CA LEU A 187 5.52 -25.57 -6.78
C LEU A 187 4.67 -24.31 -6.81
N ALA A 188 4.68 -23.54 -7.91
CA ALA A 188 3.83 -22.37 -8.06
C ALA A 188 2.34 -22.75 -8.12
N VAL A 189 2.00 -23.86 -8.79
CA VAL A 189 0.63 -24.37 -8.84
C VAL A 189 0.15 -24.81 -7.45
N PHE A 190 1.01 -25.44 -6.64
CA PHE A 190 0.66 -25.78 -5.26
C PHE A 190 0.45 -24.55 -4.38
N GLN A 191 1.24 -23.50 -4.55
CA GLN A 191 1.07 -22.23 -3.82
C GLN A 191 -0.22 -21.50 -4.21
N ASP A 192 -0.60 -21.50 -5.52
CA ASP A 192 -1.89 -20.95 -5.97
C ASP A 192 -3.11 -21.71 -5.43
N LEU A 193 -2.95 -22.95 -5.00
CA LEU A 193 -4.03 -23.74 -4.37
C LEU A 193 -4.13 -23.51 -2.87
N GLU A 194 -3.12 -22.92 -2.24
CA GLU A 194 -3.05 -22.66 -0.81
C GLU A 194 -3.64 -21.28 -0.43
N TYR A 195 -3.73 -20.38 -1.41
CA TYR A 195 -4.28 -19.01 -1.29
C TYR A 195 -5.58 -18.85 -2.09
#